data_98872104327ba714f00539215a6fdf70
#
_entry.id   98872104327ba714f00539215a6fdf70
#
_cell.length_a   1.000
_cell.length_b   1.000
_cell.length_c   1.000
_cell.angle_alpha   90.00
_cell.angle_beta   90.00
_cell.angle_gamma   90.00
#
_symmetry.space_group_name_H-M   'P 1'
#
loop_
_entity.id
_entity.type
_entity.pdbx_description
1 polymer ?
#
loop_
_entity_poly.entity_id
_entity_poly.type
_entity_poly.pdbx_seq_one_letter_code
_entity_poly.pdbx_strand_id
1 'polypeptide(L)'
;MSDRADEHSPASEEATAAGRPGERRRGIPGRARVSLRAPANPISRKAVTLWLMEGILWSLLLVGGSFLLARWIDEGRWSWLPGWALDNIWWLPWLMALLLVPGTLIEPFWRYAVHRWELSEDVVYARSGWLSREWVFVPVSRIQTVDKAQGWFERMLGLATVEIRTASHAGSSTIKGLDYEVAAELAEGLARRAEELRDDAT
;
A
#
# COMPACT_ATOMS: atom_id res chain seq x y z
N MET A 1 -55.38 43.73 40.80
CA MET A 1 -56.16 42.73 41.52
C MET A 1 -55.54 41.38 41.22
N SER A 2 -54.82 40.93 42.23
CA SER A 2 -54.45 39.54 42.62
C SER A 2 -53.61 38.80 41.58
N ASP A 3 -52.32 38.76 41.65
CA ASP A 3 -51.45 38.18 42.69
C ASP A 3 -51.54 36.61 42.73
N ARG A 4 -50.49 35.92 42.33
CA ARG A 4 -49.87 34.90 43.14
C ARG A 4 -48.65 34.28 42.43
N ALA A 5 -47.51 34.60 43.00
CA ALA A 5 -46.27 33.83 42.84
C ALA A 5 -46.48 32.37 43.29
N ASP A 6 -45.89 31.44 42.58
CA ASP A 6 -45.56 30.13 43.14
C ASP A 6 -44.07 29.84 42.85
N GLU A 7 -43.31 29.95 43.97
CA GLU A 7 -41.96 29.40 44.11
C GLU A 7 -41.96 27.91 43.83
N HIS A 8 -41.18 27.50 42.83
CA HIS A 8 -40.79 26.10 42.71
C HIS A 8 -39.33 25.94 43.11
N SER A 9 -39.17 25.38 44.27
CA SER A 9 -37.93 24.96 44.93
C SER A 9 -37.18 23.94 44.10
N PRO A 10 -35.86 24.12 43.85
CA PRO A 10 -35.00 23.14 43.15
C PRO A 10 -34.38 22.15 44.19
N ALA A 11 -35.13 21.21 44.72
CA ALA A 11 -34.62 20.28 45.70
C ALA A 11 -35.07 18.81 45.54
N SER A 12 -35.38 18.35 44.35
CA SER A 12 -35.82 16.94 44.13
C SER A 12 -35.28 16.24 42.88
N GLU A 13 -34.21 16.74 42.28
CA GLU A 13 -33.64 16.08 41.08
C GLU A 13 -32.24 15.43 41.31
N GLU A 14 -31.80 15.31 42.56
CA GLU A 14 -30.48 14.77 42.92
C GLU A 14 -30.51 13.32 43.46
N ALA A 15 -31.54 12.55 43.22
CA ALA A 15 -31.69 11.20 43.77
C ALA A 15 -32.04 10.10 42.78
N THR A 16 -31.46 10.12 41.56
CA THR A 16 -31.62 8.94 40.63
C THR A 16 -30.39 8.68 39.75
N ALA A 17 -29.22 8.81 40.31
CA ALA A 17 -27.97 8.40 39.68
C ALA A 17 -27.25 7.32 40.50
N ALA A 18 -27.99 6.41 41.14
CA ALA A 18 -27.43 5.19 41.70
C ALA A 18 -27.33 4.15 40.57
N GLY A 19 -26.17 4.05 39.98
CA GLY A 19 -25.86 3.07 38.93
C GLY A 19 -26.13 1.67 39.36
N ARG A 20 -26.86 0.91 38.52
CA ARG A 20 -27.10 -0.52 38.67
C ARG A 20 -25.78 -1.27 38.67
N PRO A 21 -25.38 -1.97 39.74
CA PRO A 21 -24.19 -2.81 39.75
C PRO A 21 -24.52 -4.12 39.04
N GLY A 22 -24.01 -4.37 37.85
CA GLY A 22 -24.11 -5.71 37.31
C GLY A 22 -24.13 -5.85 35.79
N GLU A 23 -24.00 -4.79 35.03
CA GLU A 23 -23.84 -4.96 33.58
C GLU A 23 -22.39 -5.31 33.26
N ARG A 24 -22.03 -6.58 33.56
CA ARG A 24 -20.83 -7.19 32.98
C ARG A 24 -20.96 -7.03 31.47
N ARG A 25 -20.18 -6.12 30.86
CA ARG A 25 -19.98 -6.09 29.41
C ARG A 25 -19.58 -7.51 29.03
N ARG A 26 -20.54 -8.27 28.50
CA ARG A 26 -20.25 -9.54 27.82
C ARG A 26 -19.30 -9.18 26.71
N GLY A 27 -18.01 -9.46 26.92
CA GLY A 27 -17.02 -9.39 25.85
C GLY A 27 -17.56 -10.22 24.69
N ILE A 28 -17.61 -9.64 23.52
CA ILE A 28 -18.01 -10.32 22.30
C ILE A 28 -17.04 -11.50 22.13
N PRO A 29 -17.47 -12.77 22.28
CA PRO A 29 -16.60 -13.90 22.08
C PRO A 29 -16.28 -13.98 20.57
N GLY A 30 -15.01 -14.07 20.21
CA GLY A 30 -14.61 -14.44 18.86
C GLY A 30 -14.12 -13.34 17.93
N ARG A 31 -13.85 -12.10 18.38
CA ARG A 31 -12.99 -11.23 17.62
C ARG A 31 -11.55 -11.64 17.90
N ALA A 32 -10.98 -12.46 17.02
CA ALA A 32 -9.54 -12.56 16.92
C ALA A 32 -9.00 -11.13 16.93
N ARG A 33 -8.22 -10.79 17.95
CA ARG A 33 -7.54 -9.49 17.99
C ARG A 33 -6.59 -9.51 16.82
N VAL A 34 -6.99 -8.89 15.72
CA VAL A 34 -6.06 -8.61 14.63
C VAL A 34 -4.97 -7.75 15.25
N SER A 35 -3.88 -8.40 15.62
CA SER A 35 -2.71 -7.72 16.13
C SER A 35 -2.17 -6.85 15.01
N LEU A 36 -2.10 -5.55 15.21
CA LEU A 36 -1.46 -4.59 14.29
C LEU A 36 0.08 -4.79 14.26
N ARG A 37 0.55 -5.98 14.62
CA ARG A 37 1.95 -6.38 14.48
C ARG A 37 2.36 -6.30 13.01
N ALA A 38 3.58 -5.85 12.76
CA ALA A 38 4.12 -5.90 11.41
C ALA A 38 4.20 -7.35 10.92
N PRO A 39 3.81 -7.64 9.66
CA PRO A 39 3.92 -8.97 9.09
C PRO A 39 5.33 -9.53 9.19
N ALA A 40 5.46 -10.84 9.44
CA ALA A 40 6.71 -11.48 9.81
C ALA A 40 7.69 -11.61 8.65
N ASN A 41 7.20 -11.89 7.43
CA ASN A 41 8.03 -12.26 6.31
C ASN A 41 8.45 -11.04 5.48
N PRO A 42 9.76 -10.83 5.26
CA PRO A 42 10.24 -9.88 4.28
C PRO A 42 10.04 -10.42 2.86
N ILE A 43 10.01 -9.53 1.90
CA ILE A 43 10.13 -9.89 0.48
C ILE A 43 11.57 -10.27 0.14
N SER A 44 11.83 -10.74 -1.09
CA SER A 44 13.18 -11.06 -1.53
C SER A 44 14.10 -9.84 -1.56
N ARG A 45 15.37 -10.00 -1.16
CA ARG A 45 16.37 -8.93 -1.27
C ARG A 45 16.62 -8.51 -2.72
N LYS A 46 16.41 -9.42 -3.67
CA LYS A 46 16.53 -9.13 -5.11
C LYS A 46 15.50 -8.10 -5.59
N ALA A 47 14.42 -7.89 -4.83
CA ALA A 47 13.45 -6.83 -5.13
C ALA A 47 14.07 -5.42 -5.10
N VAL A 48 15.10 -5.20 -4.27
CA VAL A 48 15.88 -3.94 -4.29
C VAL A 48 16.55 -3.74 -5.64
N THR A 49 17.19 -4.80 -6.16
CA THR A 49 17.83 -4.76 -7.48
C THR A 49 16.82 -4.52 -8.59
N LEU A 50 15.64 -5.19 -8.51
CA LEU A 50 14.54 -4.97 -9.45
C LEU A 50 14.15 -3.49 -9.52
N TRP A 51 13.84 -2.89 -8.38
CA TRP A 51 13.41 -1.49 -8.32
C TRP A 51 14.52 -0.51 -8.69
N LEU A 52 15.77 -0.82 -8.36
CA LEU A 52 16.93 -0.04 -8.85
C LEU A 52 17.03 -0.08 -10.38
N MET A 53 16.90 -1.25 -10.99
CA MET A 53 16.95 -1.38 -12.46
C MET A 53 15.81 -0.61 -13.13
N GLU A 54 14.58 -0.76 -12.62
CA GLU A 54 13.41 -0.01 -13.11
C GLU A 54 13.61 1.50 -12.94
N GLY A 55 14.03 1.95 -11.77
CA GLY A 55 14.27 3.36 -11.47
C GLY A 55 15.40 3.96 -12.31
N ILE A 56 16.50 3.24 -12.50
CA ILE A 56 17.63 3.66 -13.37
C ILE A 56 17.14 3.78 -14.82
N LEU A 57 16.39 2.80 -15.32
CA LEU A 57 15.85 2.85 -16.68
C LEU A 57 14.95 4.08 -16.88
N TRP A 58 14.00 4.32 -15.97
CA TRP A 58 13.14 5.49 -16.03
C TRP A 58 13.92 6.80 -15.89
N SER A 59 14.93 6.87 -15.01
CA SER A 59 15.77 8.04 -14.85
C SER A 59 16.58 8.32 -16.12
N LEU A 60 17.14 7.30 -16.75
CA LEU A 60 17.86 7.45 -18.01
C LEU A 60 16.95 7.93 -19.15
N LEU A 61 15.73 7.37 -19.23
CA LEU A 61 14.77 7.79 -20.26
C LEU A 61 14.32 9.25 -20.06
N LEU A 62 14.03 9.65 -18.82
CA LEU A 62 13.54 10.98 -18.53
C LEU A 62 14.66 12.05 -18.62
N VAL A 63 15.84 11.77 -18.05
CA VAL A 63 17.00 12.69 -18.16
C VAL A 63 17.49 12.75 -19.60
N GLY A 64 17.62 11.61 -20.27
CA GLY A 64 18.02 11.57 -21.68
C GLY A 64 16.98 12.25 -22.58
N GLY A 65 15.71 12.00 -22.35
CA GLY A 65 14.61 12.66 -23.05
C GLY A 65 14.60 14.18 -22.84
N SER A 66 14.86 14.64 -21.60
CA SER A 66 14.96 16.08 -21.30
C SER A 66 16.17 16.73 -21.97
N PHE A 67 17.29 15.99 -22.11
CA PHE A 67 18.46 16.46 -22.86
C PHE A 67 18.14 16.62 -24.35
N LEU A 68 17.49 15.63 -24.96
CA LEU A 68 17.05 15.71 -26.36
C LEU A 68 16.03 16.83 -26.59
N LEU A 69 15.12 17.01 -25.65
CA LEU A 69 14.15 18.10 -25.68
C LEU A 69 14.82 19.47 -25.57
N ALA A 70 15.78 19.63 -24.66
CA ALA A 70 16.53 20.87 -24.50
C ALA A 70 17.28 21.21 -25.80
N ARG A 71 17.93 20.22 -26.39
CA ARG A 71 18.62 20.37 -27.68
C ARG A 71 17.66 20.78 -28.80
N TRP A 72 16.52 20.13 -28.92
CA TRP A 72 15.53 20.43 -29.94
C TRP A 72 14.95 21.83 -29.80
N ILE A 73 14.68 22.31 -28.58
CA ILE A 73 14.22 23.66 -28.29
C ILE A 73 15.30 24.68 -28.63
N ASP A 74 16.56 24.42 -28.26
CA ASP A 74 17.71 25.32 -28.51
C ASP A 74 17.97 25.49 -30.01
N GLU A 75 17.95 24.39 -30.78
CA GLU A 75 18.10 24.43 -32.23
C GLU A 75 16.92 25.14 -32.93
N GLY A 76 15.70 24.94 -32.47
CA GLY A 76 14.48 25.53 -33.02
C GLY A 76 14.28 27.01 -32.70
N ARG A 77 14.89 27.51 -31.62
CA ARG A 77 14.75 28.88 -31.09
C ARG A 77 13.34 29.45 -31.26
N TRP A 78 12.40 28.77 -30.72
CA TRP A 78 10.97 28.99 -30.91
C TRP A 78 10.55 30.37 -30.41
N SER A 79 10.00 31.20 -31.29
CA SER A 79 9.68 32.60 -31.04
C SER A 79 8.60 32.84 -29.97
N TRP A 80 7.83 31.83 -29.61
CA TRP A 80 6.82 31.91 -28.55
C TRP A 80 7.39 31.66 -27.14
N LEU A 81 8.63 31.15 -27.03
CA LEU A 81 9.29 30.97 -25.76
C LEU A 81 9.99 32.25 -25.31
N PRO A 82 9.90 32.60 -24.02
CA PRO A 82 10.67 33.74 -23.48
C PRO A 82 12.18 33.51 -23.63
N GLY A 83 12.93 34.57 -23.96
CA GLY A 83 14.39 34.48 -24.16
C GLY A 83 15.12 33.88 -22.96
N TRP A 84 14.75 34.26 -21.74
CA TRP A 84 15.35 33.71 -20.53
C TRP A 84 15.21 32.17 -20.42
N ALA A 85 14.12 31.59 -20.94
CA ALA A 85 13.91 30.14 -20.94
C ALA A 85 14.81 29.45 -21.98
N LEU A 86 14.96 30.07 -23.16
CA LEU A 86 15.86 29.58 -24.21
C LEU A 86 17.32 29.59 -23.74
N ASP A 87 17.74 30.67 -23.12
CA ASP A 87 19.14 30.85 -22.67
C ASP A 87 19.48 29.91 -21.50
N ASN A 88 18.46 29.42 -20.77
CA ASN A 88 18.64 28.53 -19.62
C ASN A 88 18.11 27.11 -19.83
N ILE A 89 17.73 26.73 -21.07
CA ILE A 89 17.09 25.43 -21.33
C ILE A 89 17.97 24.24 -20.91
N TRP A 90 19.27 24.38 -20.93
CA TRP A 90 20.24 23.35 -20.55
C TRP A 90 20.27 23.04 -19.03
N TRP A 91 19.57 23.83 -18.20
CA TRP A 91 19.35 23.47 -16.81
C TRP A 91 18.29 22.35 -16.64
N LEU A 92 17.44 22.16 -17.65
CA LEU A 92 16.35 21.17 -17.58
C LEU A 92 16.87 19.73 -17.33
N PRO A 93 17.85 19.20 -18.08
CA PRO A 93 18.41 17.87 -17.79
C PRO A 93 19.04 17.76 -16.39
N TRP A 94 19.74 18.81 -15.96
CA TRP A 94 20.35 18.82 -14.64
C TRP A 94 19.34 18.85 -13.51
N LEU A 95 18.25 19.61 -13.68
CA LEU A 95 17.14 19.64 -12.74
C LEU A 95 16.45 18.27 -12.68
N MET A 96 16.20 17.65 -13.83
CA MET A 96 15.63 16.30 -13.90
C MET A 96 16.53 15.28 -13.19
N ALA A 97 17.83 15.33 -13.44
CA ALA A 97 18.78 14.44 -12.76
C ALA A 97 18.80 14.67 -11.25
N LEU A 98 18.81 15.92 -10.80
CA LEU A 98 18.81 16.28 -9.37
C LEU A 98 17.54 15.78 -8.65
N LEU A 99 16.41 15.79 -9.32
CA LEU A 99 15.14 15.34 -8.73
C LEU A 99 14.98 13.81 -8.76
N LEU A 100 15.39 13.16 -9.84
CA LEU A 100 15.14 11.73 -10.07
C LEU A 100 16.19 10.82 -9.46
N VAL A 101 17.48 11.17 -9.59
CA VAL A 101 18.58 10.28 -9.16
C VAL A 101 18.56 9.97 -7.66
N PRO A 102 18.37 10.95 -6.75
CA PRO A 102 18.31 10.65 -5.32
C PRO A 102 17.13 9.73 -4.97
N GLY A 103 15.96 9.99 -5.58
CA GLY A 103 14.77 9.13 -5.41
C GLY A 103 15.04 7.69 -5.86
N THR A 104 15.59 7.53 -7.05
CA THR A 104 15.95 6.22 -7.61
C THR A 104 16.90 5.43 -6.72
N LEU A 105 17.84 6.09 -6.05
CA LEU A 105 18.81 5.43 -5.19
C LEU A 105 18.26 5.11 -3.79
N ILE A 106 17.37 5.95 -3.26
CA ILE A 106 16.90 5.82 -1.86
C ILE A 106 15.61 4.97 -1.78
N GLU A 107 14.68 5.17 -2.72
CA GLU A 107 13.36 4.52 -2.69
C GLU A 107 13.41 2.99 -2.55
N PRO A 108 14.23 2.23 -3.30
CA PRO A 108 14.25 0.78 -3.24
C PRO A 108 14.58 0.21 -1.86
N PHE A 109 15.50 0.84 -1.15
CA PHE A 109 15.90 0.41 0.20
C PHE A 109 14.80 0.68 1.21
N TRP A 110 14.18 1.86 1.13
CA TRP A 110 13.06 2.22 1.99
C TRP A 110 11.86 1.31 1.73
N ARG A 111 11.56 1.10 0.47
CA ARG A 111 10.48 0.22 0.03
C ARG A 111 10.67 -1.20 0.53
N TYR A 112 11.89 -1.75 0.43
CA TYR A 112 12.23 -3.06 0.98
C TYR A 112 12.02 -3.14 2.49
N ALA A 113 12.39 -2.12 3.24
CA ALA A 113 12.20 -2.10 4.70
C ALA A 113 10.72 -2.10 5.11
N VAL A 114 9.84 -1.54 4.28
CA VAL A 114 8.41 -1.42 4.58
C VAL A 114 7.61 -2.63 4.09
N HIS A 115 7.97 -3.20 2.93
CA HIS A 115 7.23 -4.31 2.33
C HIS A 115 7.39 -5.58 3.15
N ARG A 116 6.29 -6.07 3.69
CA ARG A 116 6.21 -7.29 4.51
C ARG A 116 4.92 -8.01 4.20
N TRP A 117 4.92 -9.32 4.34
CA TRP A 117 3.74 -10.15 4.20
C TRP A 117 3.71 -11.27 5.23
N GLU A 118 2.54 -11.80 5.50
CA GLU A 118 2.33 -12.93 6.39
C GLU A 118 1.04 -13.65 5.98
N LEU A 119 1.09 -14.96 5.97
CA LEU A 119 -0.08 -15.80 5.81
C LEU A 119 -0.41 -16.38 7.19
N SER A 120 -1.56 -16.00 7.73
CA SER A 120 -2.18 -16.66 8.88
C SER A 120 -3.18 -17.70 8.40
N GLU A 121 -3.74 -18.50 9.33
CA GLU A 121 -4.66 -19.58 8.99
C GLU A 121 -5.78 -19.16 8.05
N ASP A 122 -6.39 -17.99 8.29
CA ASP A 122 -7.57 -17.53 7.55
C ASP A 122 -7.41 -16.16 6.87
N VAL A 123 -6.24 -15.53 6.98
CA VAL A 123 -6.03 -14.15 6.51
C VAL A 123 -4.65 -13.98 5.90
N VAL A 124 -4.61 -13.41 4.71
CA VAL A 124 -3.38 -12.86 4.12
C VAL A 124 -3.20 -11.42 4.62
N TYR A 125 -2.06 -11.18 5.17
CA TYR A 125 -1.66 -9.90 5.73
C TYR A 125 -0.50 -9.33 4.94
N ALA A 126 -0.71 -8.22 4.26
CA ALA A 126 0.33 -7.55 3.48
C ALA A 126 0.48 -6.10 3.92
N ARG A 127 1.72 -5.65 4.00
CA ARG A 127 2.08 -4.26 4.24
C ARG A 127 2.96 -3.77 3.10
N SER A 128 2.52 -2.71 2.46
CA SER A 128 3.22 -2.06 1.37
C SER A 128 3.26 -0.54 1.56
N GLY A 129 3.96 0.14 0.68
CA GLY A 129 4.00 1.59 0.61
C GLY A 129 5.41 2.17 0.68
N TRP A 130 5.49 3.48 0.47
CA TRP A 130 6.72 4.26 0.56
C TRP A 130 6.53 5.42 1.55
N LEU A 131 5.88 6.50 1.14
CA LEU A 131 5.52 7.64 2.00
C LEU A 131 4.28 7.33 2.85
N SER A 132 3.29 6.67 2.28
CA SER A 132 2.13 6.13 2.99
C SER A 132 2.32 4.63 3.22
N ARG A 133 1.87 4.12 4.36
CA ARG A 133 1.85 2.69 4.67
C ARG A 133 0.44 2.19 4.50
N GLU A 134 0.31 1.15 3.70
CA GLU A 134 -0.95 0.48 3.47
C GLU A 134 -0.90 -0.93 4.07
N TRP A 135 -1.90 -1.26 4.85
CA TRP A 135 -2.10 -2.60 5.41
C TRP A 135 -3.34 -3.19 4.76
N VAL A 136 -3.17 -4.29 4.09
CA VAL A 136 -4.27 -5.00 3.46
C VAL A 136 -4.47 -6.34 4.16
N PHE A 137 -5.71 -6.61 4.54
CA PHE A 137 -6.15 -7.84 5.16
C PHE A 137 -7.11 -8.54 4.21
N VAL A 138 -6.72 -9.68 3.69
CA VAL A 138 -7.55 -10.44 2.77
C VAL A 138 -7.98 -11.74 3.45
N PRO A 139 -9.24 -11.88 3.87
CA PRO A 139 -9.76 -13.15 4.35
C PRO A 139 -9.70 -14.19 3.23
N VAL A 140 -9.14 -15.37 3.52
CA VAL A 140 -8.98 -16.45 2.52
C VAL A 140 -10.34 -16.87 1.95
N SER A 141 -11.38 -16.89 2.77
CA SER A 141 -12.77 -17.19 2.36
C SER A 141 -13.36 -16.20 1.33
N ARG A 142 -12.76 -15.02 1.15
CA ARG A 142 -13.22 -14.02 0.16
C ARG A 142 -12.38 -14.01 -1.12
N ILE A 143 -11.34 -14.83 -1.20
CA ILE A 143 -10.49 -14.92 -2.38
C ILE A 143 -11.27 -15.57 -3.51
N GLN A 144 -11.26 -14.92 -4.68
CA GLN A 144 -11.86 -15.43 -5.91
C GLN A 144 -10.81 -16.05 -6.82
N THR A 145 -9.71 -15.34 -7.02
CA THR A 145 -8.60 -15.83 -7.84
C THR A 145 -7.27 -15.44 -7.20
N VAL A 146 -6.29 -16.30 -7.39
CA VAL A 146 -4.90 -16.04 -7.03
C VAL A 146 -4.07 -16.25 -8.30
N ASP A 147 -3.47 -15.17 -8.77
CA ASP A 147 -2.66 -15.18 -9.99
C ASP A 147 -1.19 -14.97 -9.63
N LYS A 148 -0.30 -15.70 -10.28
CA LYS A 148 1.14 -15.47 -10.24
C LYS A 148 1.57 -14.79 -11.52
N ALA A 149 2.02 -13.55 -11.43
CA ALA A 149 2.53 -12.77 -12.54
C ALA A 149 4.07 -12.65 -12.46
N GLN A 150 4.69 -12.51 -13.62
CA GLN A 150 6.13 -12.31 -13.70
C GLN A 150 6.46 -11.36 -14.85
N GLY A 151 6.93 -10.17 -14.48
CA GLY A 151 7.44 -9.19 -15.44
C GLY A 151 8.81 -9.60 -16.01
N TRP A 152 9.25 -8.89 -17.04
CA TRP A 152 10.52 -9.22 -17.71
C TRP A 152 11.73 -9.12 -16.77
N PHE A 153 11.84 -8.04 -16.02
CA PHE A 153 12.91 -7.86 -15.02
C PHE A 153 12.79 -8.87 -13.87
N GLU A 154 11.55 -9.16 -13.41
CA GLU A 154 11.31 -10.17 -12.38
C GLU A 154 11.81 -11.54 -12.85
N ARG A 155 11.56 -11.88 -14.13
CA ARG A 155 12.02 -13.13 -14.71
C ARG A 155 13.55 -13.26 -14.73
N MET A 156 14.26 -12.18 -15.06
CA MET A 156 15.73 -12.17 -15.04
C MET A 156 16.30 -12.37 -13.63
N LEU A 157 15.61 -11.89 -12.61
CA LEU A 157 16.05 -11.96 -11.21
C LEU A 157 15.49 -13.18 -10.46
N GLY A 158 14.63 -13.99 -11.10
CA GLY A 158 13.95 -15.12 -10.47
C GLY A 158 12.94 -14.68 -9.42
N LEU A 159 12.29 -13.52 -9.67
CA LEU A 159 11.23 -12.96 -8.83
C LEU A 159 9.86 -13.18 -9.46
N ALA A 160 8.81 -13.06 -8.66
CA ALA A 160 7.43 -13.04 -9.12
C ALA A 160 6.55 -12.20 -8.20
N THR A 161 5.38 -11.86 -8.70
CA THR A 161 4.33 -11.12 -8.02
C THR A 161 3.13 -12.03 -7.84
N VAL A 162 2.52 -12.05 -6.65
CA VAL A 162 1.25 -12.73 -6.38
C VAL A 162 0.14 -11.70 -6.32
N GLU A 163 -0.86 -11.85 -7.16
CA GLU A 163 -2.07 -11.03 -7.19
C GLU A 163 -3.24 -11.81 -6.59
N ILE A 164 -3.82 -11.27 -5.54
CA ILE A 164 -4.96 -11.84 -4.85
C ILE A 164 -6.17 -10.99 -5.16
N ARG A 165 -7.18 -11.56 -5.81
CA ARG A 165 -8.40 -10.86 -6.19
C ARG A 165 -9.58 -11.35 -5.38
N THR A 166 -10.38 -10.40 -4.91
CA THR A 166 -11.65 -10.64 -4.23
C THR A 166 -12.80 -10.01 -5.00
N ALA A 167 -14.04 -10.29 -4.61
CA ALA A 167 -15.23 -9.69 -5.23
C ALA A 167 -15.26 -8.15 -5.16
N SER A 168 -14.48 -7.56 -4.27
CA SER A 168 -14.36 -6.11 -4.10
C SER A 168 -12.94 -5.67 -4.44
N HIS A 169 -12.78 -4.64 -5.28
CA HIS A 169 -11.48 -4.03 -5.56
C HIS A 169 -10.73 -3.58 -4.30
N ALA A 170 -11.46 -3.09 -3.30
CA ALA A 170 -10.89 -2.67 -2.02
C ALA A 170 -10.29 -3.83 -1.18
N GLY A 171 -10.70 -5.08 -1.47
CA GLY A 171 -10.18 -6.27 -0.80
C GLY A 171 -9.08 -6.99 -1.57
N SER A 172 -8.78 -6.57 -2.79
CA SER A 172 -7.71 -7.18 -3.60
C SER A 172 -6.34 -6.71 -3.14
N SER A 173 -5.33 -7.57 -3.24
CA SER A 173 -3.97 -7.28 -2.79
C SER A 173 -2.94 -7.81 -3.77
N THR A 174 -1.79 -7.15 -3.82
CA THR A 174 -0.66 -7.56 -4.66
C THR A 174 0.60 -7.62 -3.81
N ILE A 175 1.27 -8.77 -3.79
CA ILE A 175 2.53 -8.99 -3.09
C ILE A 175 3.64 -9.09 -4.14
N LYS A 176 4.44 -8.02 -4.26
CA LYS A 176 5.52 -7.90 -5.24
C LYS A 176 6.87 -8.31 -4.67
N GLY A 177 7.77 -8.78 -5.55
CA GLY A 177 9.16 -9.02 -5.20
C GLY A 177 9.40 -10.25 -4.36
N LEU A 178 8.59 -11.28 -4.52
CA LEU A 178 8.83 -12.60 -3.92
C LEU A 178 9.81 -13.39 -4.80
N ASP A 179 10.60 -14.26 -4.19
CA ASP A 179 11.31 -15.29 -4.96
C ASP A 179 10.28 -16.18 -5.67
N TYR A 180 10.58 -16.60 -6.88
CA TYR A 180 9.64 -17.30 -7.77
C TYR A 180 9.00 -18.53 -7.12
N GLU A 181 9.80 -19.34 -6.39
CA GLU A 181 9.35 -20.54 -5.69
C GLU A 181 8.41 -20.19 -4.53
N VAL A 182 8.77 -19.18 -3.73
CA VAL A 182 7.92 -18.68 -2.64
C VAL A 182 6.59 -18.17 -3.16
N ALA A 183 6.61 -17.45 -4.29
CA ALA A 183 5.39 -16.95 -4.93
C ALA A 183 4.52 -18.10 -5.45
N ALA A 184 5.12 -19.17 -5.98
CA ALA A 184 4.40 -20.35 -6.44
C ALA A 184 3.72 -21.07 -5.27
N GLU A 185 4.49 -21.40 -4.22
CA GLU A 185 3.96 -22.05 -3.02
C GLU A 185 2.85 -21.25 -2.35
N LEU A 186 3.03 -19.93 -2.27
CA LEU A 186 2.02 -19.04 -1.71
C LEU A 186 0.74 -19.04 -2.54
N ALA A 187 0.85 -18.92 -3.86
CA ALA A 187 -0.31 -18.90 -4.76
C ALA A 187 -1.08 -20.23 -4.73
N GLU A 188 -0.38 -21.35 -4.81
CA GLU A 188 -0.98 -22.69 -4.74
C GLU A 188 -1.62 -22.97 -3.38
N GLY A 189 -0.93 -22.59 -2.30
CA GLY A 189 -1.44 -22.74 -0.93
C GLY A 189 -2.72 -21.93 -0.70
N LEU A 190 -2.77 -20.70 -1.19
CA LEU A 190 -3.95 -19.84 -1.10
C LEU A 190 -5.12 -20.35 -1.94
N ALA A 191 -4.84 -20.79 -3.17
CA ALA A 191 -5.88 -21.33 -4.07
C ALA A 191 -6.53 -22.57 -3.44
N ARG A 192 -5.72 -23.52 -2.96
CA ARG A 192 -6.21 -24.72 -2.29
C ARG A 192 -7.06 -24.43 -1.05
N ARG A 193 -6.59 -23.51 -0.17
CA ARG A 193 -7.37 -23.14 1.02
C ARG A 193 -8.66 -22.42 0.70
N ALA A 194 -8.67 -21.59 -0.34
CA ALA A 194 -9.88 -20.90 -0.77
C ALA A 194 -10.92 -21.88 -1.32
N GLU A 195 -10.49 -22.96 -1.96
CA GLU A 195 -11.37 -24.06 -2.41
C GLU A 195 -11.93 -24.84 -1.23
N GLU A 196 -11.08 -25.29 -0.29
CA GLU A 196 -11.48 -26.02 0.93
C GLU A 196 -12.59 -25.25 1.70
N LEU A 197 -12.37 -23.94 1.94
CA LEU A 197 -13.32 -23.10 2.64
C LEU A 197 -14.63 -22.86 1.86
N ARG A 198 -14.60 -23.00 0.54
CA ARG A 198 -15.80 -22.87 -0.30
C ARG A 198 -16.64 -24.15 -0.26
N ASP A 199 -15.97 -25.30 -0.26
CA ASP A 199 -16.63 -26.62 -0.19
C ASP A 199 -17.27 -26.85 1.18
N ASP A 200 -16.62 -26.41 2.26
CA ASP A 200 -17.17 -26.50 3.62
C ASP A 200 -18.40 -25.59 3.85
N ALA A 201 -18.61 -24.59 2.99
CA ALA A 201 -19.73 -23.64 3.09
C ALA A 201 -20.98 -24.06 2.29
N THR A 202 -20.92 -25.17 1.53
CA THR A 202 -22.01 -25.71 0.71
C THR A 202 -22.61 -26.94 1.32
#